data_5a58e01bd6576edc93d7d46e421d937d
#
_entry.id   5a58e01bd6576edc93d7d46e421d937d
#
_cell.length_a   1.000
_cell.length_b   1.000
_cell.length_c   1.000
_cell.angle_alpha   90.00
_cell.angle_beta   90.00
_cell.angle_gamma   90.00
#
_symmetry.space_group_name_H-M   'P 1'
#
loop_
_entity.id
_entity.type
_entity.pdbx_description
1 polymer ?
#
loop_
_entity_poly.entity_id
_entity_poly.type
_entity_poly.pdbx_seq_one_letter_code
_entity_poly.pdbx_strand_id
1 'polypeptide(L)'
;LKDENIDNIYCAGYRGSCTVQNYTRQTYGNVTIRQSLAGSLNRPSVKAMYISGIKESIKTAQDLGDLSYCENNNDAGLSASIGGGCTVRQIEHTNAYATLARGGNYKPLAYMLEVKNSTGEVLKKWEDNESKQAVDPQVAYMLTSILSDANARSITFGSQGRSFGFVVPNVITASKTGTTENGKGAAKDSWFMNYSPVVASGVWMGNHDGRPLATSDNSVVRRVANNYTESVHKTVYQPDGKWKINQQFVRPQGIRDLNIGGKTDVYPSWFDQKAGNSDEKLTFDKVSKKKATNCTPADAKIEIGVQKSTDPITKKPTYIAPDGYDASKDDDIHKCDDVKPSINYMTIEKSGSSHKIIVQTTQGTHPLSNIKITVGGSIVMDSGISGSGTTSVTTQLSNNQEIVVTVQDNAYYTGTLSRKYTEDKPSSNDDDKDDESRPPTAADTRSRRINSTRSNG
;
A
#
# COMPACT_ATOMS: atom_id res chain seq x y z
N LEU A 1 5.25 -2.70 -10.53
CA LEU A 1 4.62 -1.73 -11.45
C LEU A 1 4.10 -0.53 -10.65
N LYS A 2 4.15 0.66 -11.23
CA LYS A 2 3.59 1.85 -10.60
C LYS A 2 2.15 2.07 -11.09
N ASP A 3 1.21 2.09 -10.16
CA ASP A 3 -0.18 2.47 -10.43
C ASP A 3 -0.28 4.00 -10.43
N GLU A 4 -0.33 4.58 -11.61
CA GLU A 4 -0.37 6.02 -11.87
C GLU A 4 -1.21 6.32 -13.11
N ASN A 5 -1.51 7.59 -13.38
CA ASN A 5 -2.19 7.97 -14.61
C ASN A 5 -1.32 7.60 -15.83
N ILE A 6 -1.92 6.88 -16.77
CA ILE A 6 -1.31 6.40 -18.02
C ILE A 6 -2.14 6.77 -19.25
N ASP A 7 -3.02 7.76 -19.13
CA ASP A 7 -3.93 8.14 -20.23
C ASP A 7 -3.18 8.57 -21.48
N ASN A 8 -1.98 9.14 -21.35
CA ASN A 8 -1.10 9.46 -22.45
C ASN A 8 -0.66 8.25 -23.30
N ILE A 9 -0.68 7.05 -22.73
CA ILE A 9 -0.35 5.78 -23.39
C ILE A 9 -1.62 5.07 -23.82
N TYR A 10 -2.56 4.93 -22.88
CA TYR A 10 -3.80 4.20 -23.08
C TYR A 10 -4.70 4.87 -24.12
N CYS A 11 -4.75 6.19 -24.13
CA CYS A 11 -5.60 6.98 -24.98
C CYS A 11 -4.86 7.56 -26.21
N ALA A 12 -3.63 7.12 -26.47
CA ALA A 12 -2.85 7.60 -27.60
C ALA A 12 -3.61 7.42 -28.93
N GLY A 13 -3.80 8.52 -29.66
CA GLY A 13 -4.53 8.52 -30.93
C GLY A 13 -6.05 8.55 -30.83
N TYR A 14 -6.63 8.46 -29.61
CA TYR A 14 -8.07 8.54 -29.43
C TYR A 14 -8.56 10.00 -29.45
N ARG A 15 -9.62 10.25 -30.23
CA ARG A 15 -10.26 11.58 -30.30
C ARG A 15 -11.52 11.56 -29.43
N GLY A 16 -11.46 12.12 -28.23
CA GLY A 16 -12.58 12.20 -27.31
C GLY A 16 -12.17 12.04 -25.85
N SER A 17 -13.14 11.91 -24.95
CA SER A 17 -12.90 11.64 -23.56
C SER A 17 -12.43 10.19 -23.38
N CYS A 18 -11.22 10.01 -22.93
CA CYS A 18 -10.61 8.69 -22.70
C CYS A 18 -9.81 8.74 -21.39
N THR A 19 -10.01 7.77 -20.53
CA THR A 19 -9.22 7.58 -19.31
C THR A 19 -9.29 6.14 -18.85
N VAL A 20 -8.23 5.64 -18.21
CA VAL A 20 -8.25 4.36 -17.50
C VAL A 20 -8.19 4.60 -16.00
N GLN A 21 -9.15 4.05 -15.29
CA GLN A 21 -9.25 4.16 -13.83
C GLN A 21 -9.35 2.78 -13.19
N ASN A 22 -8.86 2.67 -11.96
CA ASN A 22 -9.15 1.52 -11.11
C ASN A 22 -10.61 1.57 -10.66
N TYR A 23 -11.18 0.41 -10.33
CA TYR A 23 -12.56 0.31 -9.81
C TYR A 23 -12.79 1.24 -8.60
N THR A 24 -11.84 1.32 -7.70
CA THR A 24 -11.89 2.19 -6.51
C THR A 24 -11.67 3.68 -6.82
N ARG A 25 -11.34 4.02 -8.07
CA ARG A 25 -10.92 5.37 -8.51
C ARG A 25 -9.68 5.92 -7.80
N GLN A 26 -9.02 5.10 -6.99
CA GLN A 26 -7.79 5.45 -6.28
C GLN A 26 -6.55 5.12 -7.11
N THR A 27 -5.45 5.77 -6.77
CA THR A 27 -4.11 5.50 -7.28
C THR A 27 -3.26 4.98 -6.14
N TYR A 28 -2.65 3.81 -6.33
CA TYR A 28 -1.97 3.08 -5.26
C TYR A 28 -0.44 3.24 -5.27
N GLY A 29 0.11 3.96 -6.26
CA GLY A 29 1.56 4.14 -6.35
C GLY A 29 2.30 2.85 -6.68
N ASN A 30 3.42 2.57 -6.02
CA ASN A 30 4.20 1.35 -6.24
C ASN A 30 3.46 0.13 -5.69
N VAL A 31 3.07 -0.76 -6.59
CA VAL A 31 2.40 -2.02 -6.27
C VAL A 31 3.17 -3.20 -6.83
N THR A 32 3.14 -4.33 -6.13
CA THR A 32 3.67 -5.59 -6.66
C THR A 32 2.76 -6.12 -7.77
N ILE A 33 3.29 -7.01 -8.61
CA ILE A 33 2.46 -7.73 -9.61
C ILE A 33 1.37 -8.52 -8.87
N ARG A 34 1.68 -9.10 -7.72
CA ARG A 34 0.73 -9.81 -6.84
C ARG A 34 -0.44 -8.91 -6.43
N GLN A 35 -0.16 -7.74 -5.88
CA GLN A 35 -1.20 -6.77 -5.50
C GLN A 35 -2.01 -6.28 -6.70
N SER A 36 -1.36 -6.05 -7.83
CA SER A 36 -2.01 -5.57 -9.05
C SER A 36 -2.99 -6.57 -9.62
N LEU A 37 -2.57 -7.82 -9.80
CA LEU A 37 -3.40 -8.86 -10.42
C LEU A 37 -4.48 -9.35 -9.45
N ALA A 38 -4.14 -9.68 -8.21
CA ALA A 38 -5.11 -10.13 -7.21
C ALA A 38 -6.14 -9.03 -6.89
N GLY A 39 -5.70 -7.78 -6.78
CA GLY A 39 -6.55 -6.61 -6.57
C GLY A 39 -7.27 -6.12 -7.81
N SER A 40 -7.05 -6.74 -8.97
CA SER A 40 -7.71 -6.35 -10.24
C SER A 40 -7.51 -4.87 -10.60
N LEU A 41 -6.27 -4.37 -10.45
CA LEU A 41 -5.95 -2.98 -10.78
C LEU A 41 -5.83 -2.79 -12.30
N ASN A 42 -6.60 -1.88 -12.86
CA ASN A 42 -6.67 -1.67 -14.31
C ASN A 42 -5.40 -1.06 -14.89
N ARG A 43 -4.89 0.02 -14.29
CA ARG A 43 -3.70 0.73 -14.80
C ARG A 43 -2.45 -0.15 -14.87
N PRO A 44 -2.09 -0.91 -13.82
CA PRO A 44 -0.97 -1.84 -13.90
C PRO A 44 -1.18 -2.98 -14.92
N SER A 45 -2.45 -3.43 -15.13
CA SER A 45 -2.76 -4.46 -16.15
C SER A 45 -2.52 -3.92 -17.56
N VAL A 46 -2.97 -2.70 -17.84
CA VAL A 46 -2.69 -2.01 -19.12
C VAL A 46 -1.18 -1.84 -19.34
N LYS A 47 -0.44 -1.43 -18.30
CA LYS A 47 1.03 -1.34 -18.37
C LYS A 47 1.68 -2.69 -18.67
N ALA A 48 1.19 -3.75 -18.03
CA ALA A 48 1.72 -5.10 -18.26
C ALA A 48 1.54 -5.51 -19.73
N MET A 49 0.35 -5.31 -20.31
CA MET A 49 0.11 -5.60 -21.72
C MET A 49 0.94 -4.72 -22.66
N TYR A 50 1.12 -3.43 -22.34
CA TYR A 50 1.99 -2.54 -23.13
C TYR A 50 3.44 -3.02 -23.15
N ILE A 51 3.95 -3.50 -22.02
CA ILE A 51 5.32 -4.00 -21.88
C ILE A 51 5.50 -5.35 -22.60
N SER A 52 4.51 -6.24 -22.46
CA SER A 52 4.56 -7.60 -23.01
C SER A 52 4.22 -7.65 -24.50
N GLY A 53 3.63 -6.60 -25.04
CA GLY A 53 3.07 -6.59 -26.40
C GLY A 53 1.61 -7.08 -26.45
N ILE A 54 0.78 -6.40 -27.21
CA ILE A 54 -0.66 -6.72 -27.34
C ILE A 54 -0.82 -8.08 -28.03
N LYS A 55 -0.18 -8.27 -29.17
CA LYS A 55 -0.29 -9.50 -29.98
C LYS A 55 0.22 -10.73 -29.22
N GLU A 56 1.36 -10.58 -28.54
CA GLU A 56 1.98 -11.63 -27.75
C GLU A 56 1.12 -12.02 -26.54
N SER A 57 0.47 -11.03 -25.91
CA SER A 57 -0.46 -11.26 -24.78
C SER A 57 -1.71 -12.00 -25.24
N ILE A 58 -2.32 -11.59 -26.37
CA ILE A 58 -3.48 -12.27 -26.97
C ILE A 58 -3.11 -13.70 -27.36
N LYS A 59 -1.97 -13.87 -28.04
CA LYS A 59 -1.48 -15.20 -28.43
C LYS A 59 -1.28 -16.11 -27.22
N THR A 60 -0.72 -15.61 -26.12
CA THR A 60 -0.53 -16.38 -24.90
C THR A 60 -1.89 -16.84 -24.31
N ALA A 61 -2.91 -15.98 -24.32
CA ALA A 61 -4.25 -16.36 -23.88
C ALA A 61 -4.85 -17.47 -24.78
N GLN A 62 -4.69 -17.35 -26.09
CA GLN A 62 -5.11 -18.38 -27.04
C GLN A 62 -4.35 -19.69 -26.90
N ASP A 63 -3.04 -19.64 -26.67
CA ASP A 63 -2.22 -20.85 -26.41
C ASP A 63 -2.62 -21.56 -25.11
N LEU A 64 -3.12 -20.81 -24.10
CA LEU A 64 -3.69 -21.38 -22.88
C LEU A 64 -5.06 -22.05 -23.12
N GLY A 65 -5.72 -21.79 -24.25
CA GLY A 65 -6.98 -22.40 -24.63
C GLY A 65 -8.17 -21.46 -24.75
N ASP A 66 -7.95 -20.14 -24.59
CA ASP A 66 -8.97 -19.11 -24.84
C ASP A 66 -8.96 -18.71 -26.34
N LEU A 67 -9.29 -19.68 -27.19
CA LEU A 67 -9.10 -19.57 -28.64
C LEU A 67 -9.91 -18.42 -29.26
N SER A 68 -11.06 -18.13 -28.69
CA SER A 68 -11.95 -17.03 -29.15
C SER A 68 -11.52 -15.65 -28.67
N TYR A 69 -10.55 -15.55 -27.76
CA TYR A 69 -10.13 -14.26 -27.23
C TYR A 69 -9.57 -13.36 -28.33
N CYS A 70 -10.25 -12.25 -28.61
CA CYS A 70 -9.94 -11.32 -29.68
C CYS A 70 -9.87 -11.96 -31.09
N GLU A 71 -10.45 -13.13 -31.34
CA GLU A 71 -10.40 -13.88 -32.59
C GLU A 71 -10.79 -13.01 -33.81
N ASN A 72 -11.79 -12.16 -33.64
CA ASN A 72 -12.34 -11.31 -34.69
C ASN A 72 -11.92 -9.84 -34.61
N ASN A 73 -10.90 -9.51 -33.80
CA ASN A 73 -10.44 -8.15 -33.59
C ASN A 73 -8.95 -7.99 -33.83
N ASN A 74 -8.58 -7.75 -35.08
CA ASN A 74 -7.19 -7.52 -35.47
C ASN A 74 -6.61 -6.20 -34.94
N ASP A 75 -7.47 -5.27 -34.52
CA ASP A 75 -7.12 -3.94 -34.03
C ASP A 75 -7.30 -3.84 -32.50
N ALA A 76 -7.26 -4.97 -31.80
CA ALA A 76 -7.35 -4.98 -30.36
C ALA A 76 -6.26 -4.10 -29.73
N GLY A 77 -6.67 -3.15 -28.90
CA GLY A 77 -5.82 -2.22 -28.19
C GLY A 77 -5.49 -2.67 -26.78
N LEU A 78 -4.85 -1.79 -26.02
CA LEU A 78 -4.50 -2.01 -24.62
C LEU A 78 -5.71 -2.27 -23.71
N SER A 79 -6.92 -1.85 -24.13
CA SER A 79 -8.18 -2.13 -23.44
C SER A 79 -8.49 -3.63 -23.33
N ALA A 80 -7.94 -4.45 -24.20
CA ALA A 80 -8.07 -5.90 -24.14
C ALA A 80 -7.61 -6.47 -22.77
N SER A 81 -6.57 -5.89 -22.16
CA SER A 81 -6.10 -6.30 -20.81
C SER A 81 -7.12 -6.15 -19.69
N ILE A 82 -8.17 -5.37 -19.91
CA ILE A 82 -9.23 -5.07 -18.93
C ILE A 82 -10.64 -5.36 -19.48
N GLY A 83 -10.72 -6.20 -20.54
CA GLY A 83 -11.97 -6.68 -21.11
C GLY A 83 -12.59 -5.78 -22.17
N GLY A 84 -11.86 -4.79 -22.69
CA GLY A 84 -12.34 -3.89 -23.74
C GLY A 84 -12.03 -4.40 -25.14
N GLY A 85 -13.03 -4.37 -26.03
CA GLY A 85 -12.84 -4.62 -27.46
C GLY A 85 -12.69 -6.09 -27.87
N CYS A 86 -12.70 -7.04 -26.96
CA CYS A 86 -12.59 -8.47 -27.25
C CYS A 86 -13.74 -9.26 -26.63
N THR A 87 -14.12 -10.33 -27.31
CA THR A 87 -15.14 -11.29 -26.84
C THR A 87 -14.51 -12.64 -26.57
N VAL A 88 -15.15 -13.48 -25.77
CA VAL A 88 -14.72 -14.83 -25.45
C VAL A 88 -15.90 -15.80 -25.48
N ARG A 89 -15.64 -17.06 -25.82
CA ARG A 89 -16.55 -18.16 -25.52
C ARG A 89 -16.29 -18.63 -24.11
N GLN A 90 -17.32 -18.64 -23.25
CA GLN A 90 -17.19 -18.97 -21.83
C GLN A 90 -16.43 -20.29 -21.59
N ILE A 91 -16.69 -21.32 -22.38
CA ILE A 91 -16.08 -22.63 -22.22
C ILE A 91 -14.57 -22.61 -22.51
N GLU A 92 -14.16 -21.88 -23.54
CA GLU A 92 -12.75 -21.71 -23.92
C GLU A 92 -11.99 -20.89 -22.89
N HIS A 93 -12.61 -19.80 -22.43
CA HIS A 93 -12.09 -18.99 -21.34
C HIS A 93 -11.90 -19.83 -20.06
N THR A 94 -12.88 -20.68 -19.72
CA THR A 94 -12.78 -21.61 -18.59
C THR A 94 -11.66 -22.64 -18.79
N ASN A 95 -11.45 -23.13 -20.03
CA ASN A 95 -10.37 -24.03 -20.35
C ASN A 95 -8.97 -23.40 -20.18
N ALA A 96 -8.81 -22.11 -20.47
CA ALA A 96 -7.59 -21.38 -20.21
C ALA A 96 -7.24 -21.40 -18.70
N TYR A 97 -8.22 -21.17 -17.82
CA TYR A 97 -8.02 -21.32 -16.37
C TYR A 97 -7.73 -22.78 -15.96
N ALA A 98 -8.37 -23.75 -16.59
CA ALA A 98 -8.05 -25.16 -16.38
C ALA A 98 -6.63 -25.51 -16.82
N THR A 99 -6.10 -24.86 -17.84
CA THR A 99 -4.70 -24.98 -18.26
C THR A 99 -3.75 -24.46 -17.19
N LEU A 100 -4.05 -23.34 -16.55
CA LEU A 100 -3.28 -22.86 -15.39
C LEU A 100 -3.36 -23.85 -14.22
N ALA A 101 -4.53 -24.42 -13.93
CA ALA A 101 -4.70 -25.46 -12.91
C ALA A 101 -3.80 -26.68 -13.14
N ARG A 102 -3.58 -27.03 -14.41
CA ARG A 102 -2.70 -28.12 -14.86
C ARG A 102 -1.22 -27.73 -14.99
N GLY A 103 -0.81 -26.61 -14.36
CA GLY A 103 0.59 -26.15 -14.42
C GLY A 103 1.00 -25.67 -15.82
N GLY A 104 0.08 -25.09 -16.58
CA GLY A 104 0.33 -24.58 -17.92
C GLY A 104 0.20 -25.61 -19.04
N ASN A 105 -0.22 -26.84 -18.74
CA ASN A 105 -0.46 -27.88 -19.72
C ASN A 105 -1.86 -27.73 -20.33
N TYR A 106 -1.91 -27.28 -21.59
CA TYR A 106 -3.15 -27.18 -22.36
C TYR A 106 -3.67 -28.54 -22.78
N LYS A 107 -4.98 -28.75 -22.64
CA LYS A 107 -5.72 -29.87 -23.19
C LYS A 107 -6.92 -29.36 -23.97
N PRO A 108 -7.18 -29.87 -25.17
CA PRO A 108 -8.39 -29.51 -25.90
C PRO A 108 -9.64 -29.97 -25.14
N LEU A 109 -10.74 -29.30 -25.41
CA LEU A 109 -12.04 -29.69 -24.84
C LEU A 109 -12.49 -31.03 -25.40
N ALA A 110 -12.87 -31.96 -24.54
CA ALA A 110 -13.45 -33.24 -24.90
C ALA A 110 -14.90 -33.31 -24.45
N TYR A 111 -15.81 -33.46 -25.41
CA TYR A 111 -17.25 -33.55 -25.13
C TYR A 111 -17.74 -35.01 -25.10
N MET A 112 -17.00 -35.91 -25.77
CA MET A 112 -17.30 -37.33 -25.82
C MET A 112 -16.06 -38.11 -25.36
N LEU A 113 -16.20 -38.79 -24.23
CA LEU A 113 -15.09 -39.62 -23.69
C LEU A 113 -15.11 -41.01 -24.28
N GLU A 114 -16.27 -41.57 -24.58
CA GLU A 114 -16.43 -42.91 -25.11
C GLU A 114 -17.73 -43.02 -25.93
N VAL A 115 -17.71 -43.74 -27.03
CA VAL A 115 -18.85 -44.14 -27.84
C VAL A 115 -18.90 -45.64 -27.90
N LYS A 116 -20.05 -46.25 -27.52
CA LYS A 116 -20.30 -47.66 -27.57
C LYS A 116 -21.46 -47.98 -28.49
N ASN A 117 -21.45 -49.15 -29.13
CA ASN A 117 -22.61 -49.69 -29.80
C ASN A 117 -23.61 -50.30 -28.81
N SER A 118 -24.74 -50.82 -29.33
CA SER A 118 -25.80 -51.43 -28.53
C SER A 118 -25.38 -52.74 -27.80
N THR A 119 -24.26 -53.31 -28.19
CA THR A 119 -23.71 -54.54 -27.59
C THR A 119 -22.61 -54.22 -26.55
N GLY A 120 -22.29 -52.94 -26.33
CA GLY A 120 -21.31 -52.45 -25.36
C GLY A 120 -19.89 -52.40 -25.89
N GLU A 121 -19.66 -52.73 -27.17
CA GLU A 121 -18.39 -52.59 -27.82
C GLU A 121 -17.98 -51.13 -27.97
N VAL A 122 -16.72 -50.75 -27.61
CA VAL A 122 -16.19 -49.40 -27.71
C VAL A 122 -15.86 -49.08 -29.16
N LEU A 123 -16.64 -48.23 -29.80
CA LEU A 123 -16.40 -47.75 -31.16
C LEU A 123 -15.39 -46.62 -31.22
N LYS A 124 -15.34 -45.77 -30.20
CA LYS A 124 -14.41 -44.65 -30.10
C LYS A 124 -14.16 -44.34 -28.62
N LYS A 125 -12.92 -44.07 -28.30
CA LYS A 125 -12.51 -43.59 -26.97
C LYS A 125 -11.67 -42.34 -27.14
N TRP A 126 -11.87 -41.37 -26.27
CA TRP A 126 -11.02 -40.21 -26.25
C TRP A 126 -9.62 -40.56 -25.76
N GLU A 127 -8.62 -40.04 -26.43
CA GLU A 127 -7.21 -40.19 -26.06
C GLU A 127 -6.57 -38.77 -25.96
N ASP A 128 -5.67 -38.61 -24.99
CA ASP A 128 -4.99 -37.33 -24.75
C ASP A 128 -3.76 -37.19 -25.67
N ASN A 129 -4.02 -37.02 -26.97
CA ASN A 129 -2.98 -36.96 -27.99
C ASN A 129 -2.58 -35.52 -28.35
N GLU A 130 -3.30 -34.49 -27.84
CA GLU A 130 -3.13 -33.10 -28.22
C GLU A 130 -2.75 -32.18 -27.05
N SER A 131 -2.36 -32.78 -25.92
CA SER A 131 -1.84 -32.00 -24.79
C SER A 131 -0.50 -31.37 -25.12
N LYS A 132 -0.33 -30.08 -24.77
CA LYS A 132 0.91 -29.36 -24.96
C LYS A 132 1.21 -28.41 -23.82
N GLN A 133 2.47 -28.23 -23.48
CA GLN A 133 2.87 -27.19 -22.52
C GLN A 133 2.72 -25.82 -23.19
N ALA A 134 1.70 -25.06 -22.80
CA ALA A 134 1.38 -23.73 -23.35
C ALA A 134 2.22 -22.63 -22.71
N VAL A 135 2.46 -22.73 -21.40
CA VAL A 135 3.31 -21.82 -20.64
C VAL A 135 4.17 -22.60 -19.65
N ASP A 136 5.31 -22.05 -19.29
CA ASP A 136 6.21 -22.68 -18.30
C ASP A 136 5.48 -22.98 -16.98
N PRO A 137 5.65 -24.16 -16.37
CA PRO A 137 5.01 -24.51 -15.11
C PRO A 137 5.28 -23.54 -13.97
N GLN A 138 6.45 -22.91 -13.92
CA GLN A 138 6.78 -21.93 -12.91
C GLN A 138 5.95 -20.64 -13.10
N VAL A 139 5.71 -20.23 -14.36
CA VAL A 139 4.83 -19.08 -14.68
C VAL A 139 3.39 -19.38 -14.28
N ALA A 140 2.87 -20.56 -14.64
CA ALA A 140 1.52 -20.99 -14.26
C ALA A 140 1.34 -21.03 -12.73
N TYR A 141 2.35 -21.54 -12.02
CA TYR A 141 2.34 -21.56 -10.55
C TYR A 141 2.40 -20.18 -9.93
N MET A 142 3.20 -19.25 -10.46
CA MET A 142 3.25 -17.86 -9.97
C MET A 142 1.90 -17.17 -10.11
N LEU A 143 1.22 -17.31 -11.27
CA LEU A 143 -0.13 -16.81 -11.48
C LEU A 143 -1.14 -17.44 -10.49
N THR A 144 -1.08 -18.74 -10.32
CA THR A 144 -1.91 -19.48 -9.37
C THR A 144 -1.69 -19.00 -7.93
N SER A 145 -0.43 -18.83 -7.52
CA SER A 145 -0.07 -18.29 -6.21
C SER A 145 -0.66 -16.88 -5.98
N ILE A 146 -0.62 -16.02 -7.00
CA ILE A 146 -1.20 -14.67 -6.94
C ILE A 146 -2.73 -14.75 -6.83
N LEU A 147 -3.38 -15.54 -7.66
CA LEU A 147 -4.84 -15.65 -7.71
C LEU A 147 -5.43 -16.40 -6.50
N SER A 148 -4.62 -17.14 -5.75
CA SER A 148 -4.99 -17.76 -4.47
C SER A 148 -4.81 -16.85 -3.27
N ASP A 149 -4.14 -15.70 -3.43
CA ASP A 149 -3.77 -14.81 -2.32
C ASP A 149 -4.92 -13.89 -1.91
N ALA A 150 -5.66 -14.33 -0.90
CA ALA A 150 -6.76 -13.54 -0.33
C ALA A 150 -6.30 -12.23 0.34
N ASN A 151 -5.05 -12.17 0.82
CA ASN A 151 -4.49 -10.95 1.43
C ASN A 151 -4.16 -9.90 0.36
N ALA A 152 -3.51 -10.31 -0.72
CA ALA A 152 -3.21 -9.41 -1.83
C ALA A 152 -4.49 -8.86 -2.49
N ARG A 153 -5.57 -9.66 -2.52
CA ARG A 153 -6.89 -9.26 -3.03
C ARG A 153 -7.52 -8.13 -2.20
N SER A 154 -7.19 -8.03 -0.93
CA SER A 154 -7.78 -7.05 -0.02
C SER A 154 -7.48 -5.59 -0.38
N ILE A 155 -6.50 -5.31 -1.22
CA ILE A 155 -6.18 -3.94 -1.69
C ILE A 155 -7.39 -3.26 -2.35
N THR A 156 -8.21 -4.01 -3.07
CA THR A 156 -9.44 -3.52 -3.73
C THR A 156 -10.70 -3.95 -2.97
N PHE A 157 -10.74 -5.18 -2.48
CA PHE A 157 -11.94 -5.78 -1.92
C PHE A 157 -12.02 -5.71 -0.39
N GLY A 158 -11.02 -5.11 0.28
CA GLY A 158 -10.95 -5.03 1.74
C GLY A 158 -11.10 -6.40 2.41
N SER A 159 -11.83 -6.46 3.52
CA SER A 159 -12.11 -7.73 4.23
C SER A 159 -12.89 -8.75 3.39
N GLN A 160 -13.68 -8.29 2.40
CA GLN A 160 -14.43 -9.18 1.50
C GLN A 160 -13.52 -10.06 0.65
N GLY A 161 -12.28 -9.62 0.34
CA GLY A 161 -11.29 -10.42 -0.38
C GLY A 161 -10.96 -11.77 0.28
N ARG A 162 -11.25 -11.90 1.57
CA ARG A 162 -11.08 -13.12 2.38
C ARG A 162 -12.40 -13.83 2.70
N SER A 163 -13.54 -13.30 2.25
CA SER A 163 -14.86 -13.85 2.55
C SER A 163 -15.19 -15.07 1.69
N PHE A 164 -16.25 -15.79 2.09
CA PHE A 164 -16.82 -16.92 1.34
C PHE A 164 -17.06 -16.62 -0.15
N GLY A 165 -17.31 -15.36 -0.51
CA GLY A 165 -17.45 -14.99 -1.93
C GLY A 165 -16.19 -15.19 -2.78
N PHE A 166 -15.00 -15.32 -2.18
CA PHE A 166 -13.72 -15.56 -2.87
C PHE A 166 -13.01 -16.84 -2.41
N VAL A 167 -13.38 -17.35 -1.25
CA VAL A 167 -12.75 -18.52 -0.62
C VAL A 167 -13.77 -19.63 -0.50
N VAL A 168 -13.41 -20.82 -0.91
CA VAL A 168 -14.22 -22.03 -0.77
C VAL A 168 -13.72 -22.79 0.46
N PRO A 169 -14.61 -23.11 1.44
CA PRO A 169 -14.16 -23.85 2.64
C PRO A 169 -13.51 -25.18 2.29
N ASN A 170 -12.35 -25.45 2.87
CA ASN A 170 -11.57 -26.69 2.68
C ASN A 170 -11.07 -26.96 1.26
N VAL A 171 -11.26 -26.04 0.33
CA VAL A 171 -10.78 -26.15 -1.06
C VAL A 171 -9.85 -24.99 -1.36
N ILE A 172 -8.59 -25.28 -1.68
CA ILE A 172 -7.65 -24.24 -2.14
C ILE A 172 -8.02 -23.88 -3.57
N THR A 173 -8.39 -22.63 -3.77
CA THR A 173 -8.78 -22.10 -5.08
C THR A 173 -8.00 -20.85 -5.46
N ALA A 174 -7.71 -20.73 -6.74
CA ALA A 174 -7.27 -19.50 -7.38
C ALA A 174 -8.46 -18.87 -8.10
N SER A 175 -8.69 -17.56 -7.96
CA SER A 175 -9.89 -16.93 -8.49
C SER A 175 -9.69 -15.53 -9.01
N LYS A 176 -10.54 -15.13 -9.98
CA LYS A 176 -10.54 -13.80 -10.58
C LYS A 176 -11.97 -13.36 -10.91
N THR A 177 -12.29 -12.13 -10.54
CA THR A 177 -13.51 -11.44 -10.97
C THR A 177 -13.29 -10.73 -12.29
N GLY A 178 -14.36 -10.55 -13.06
CA GLY A 178 -14.43 -9.66 -14.21
C GLY A 178 -15.72 -8.85 -14.16
N THR A 179 -15.68 -7.60 -14.56
CA THR A 179 -16.85 -6.73 -14.68
C THR A 179 -16.61 -5.80 -15.86
N THR A 180 -17.52 -5.80 -16.83
CA THR A 180 -17.53 -4.82 -17.92
C THR A 180 -18.56 -3.75 -17.64
N GLU A 181 -18.30 -2.53 -18.10
CA GLU A 181 -19.19 -1.39 -17.91
C GLU A 181 -19.67 -0.82 -19.24
N ASN A 182 -20.78 -0.11 -19.19
CA ASN A 182 -21.39 0.54 -20.37
C ASN A 182 -20.84 1.95 -20.64
N GLY A 183 -19.72 2.32 -20.08
CA GLY A 183 -19.14 3.69 -20.16
C GLY A 183 -19.85 4.74 -19.29
N LYS A 184 -20.95 4.35 -18.59
CA LYS A 184 -21.70 5.20 -17.66
C LYS A 184 -21.64 4.67 -16.23
N GLY A 185 -20.71 3.74 -15.95
CA GLY A 185 -20.51 3.15 -14.63
C GLY A 185 -21.49 2.05 -14.25
N ALA A 186 -22.36 1.61 -15.16
CA ALA A 186 -23.26 0.49 -14.94
C ALA A 186 -22.66 -0.81 -15.51
N ALA A 187 -22.62 -1.87 -14.72
CA ALA A 187 -22.11 -3.17 -15.14
C ALA A 187 -23.00 -3.77 -16.24
N LYS A 188 -22.40 -4.35 -17.27
CA LYS A 188 -23.05 -5.13 -18.33
C LYS A 188 -22.86 -6.61 -18.11
N ASP A 189 -21.66 -7.00 -17.74
CA ASP A 189 -21.27 -8.39 -17.53
C ASP A 189 -20.63 -8.52 -16.17
N SER A 190 -20.93 -9.62 -15.50
CA SER A 190 -20.28 -10.02 -14.26
C SER A 190 -19.72 -11.42 -14.44
N TRP A 191 -18.41 -11.56 -14.18
CA TRP A 191 -17.67 -12.81 -14.33
C TRP A 191 -17.02 -13.21 -13.03
N PHE A 192 -16.97 -14.52 -12.81
CA PHE A 192 -16.12 -15.11 -11.80
C PHE A 192 -15.54 -16.43 -12.30
N MET A 193 -14.22 -16.46 -12.37
CA MET A 193 -13.43 -17.64 -12.68
C MET A 193 -12.80 -18.14 -11.40
N ASN A 194 -12.91 -19.44 -11.13
CA ASN A 194 -12.12 -20.08 -10.09
C ASN A 194 -11.62 -21.46 -10.57
N TYR A 195 -10.54 -21.90 -9.98
CA TYR A 195 -10.02 -23.24 -10.18
C TYR A 195 -9.32 -23.76 -8.93
N SER A 196 -9.36 -25.06 -8.77
CA SER A 196 -8.60 -25.84 -7.81
C SER A 196 -7.63 -26.76 -8.56
N PRO A 197 -6.84 -27.61 -7.89
CA PRO A 197 -6.02 -28.61 -8.57
C PRO A 197 -6.78 -29.61 -9.47
N VAL A 198 -8.11 -29.74 -9.33
CA VAL A 198 -8.91 -30.76 -10.04
C VAL A 198 -10.12 -30.22 -10.80
N VAL A 199 -10.56 -28.99 -10.51
CA VAL A 199 -11.74 -28.38 -11.13
C VAL A 199 -11.48 -26.96 -11.51
N ALA A 200 -11.91 -26.54 -12.70
CA ALA A 200 -12.05 -25.16 -13.09
C ALA A 200 -13.51 -24.82 -13.34
N SER A 201 -13.99 -23.68 -12.90
CA SER A 201 -15.33 -23.17 -13.17
C SER A 201 -15.32 -21.73 -13.59
N GLY A 202 -16.19 -21.39 -14.54
CA GLY A 202 -16.45 -20.03 -15.00
C GLY A 202 -17.94 -19.73 -14.94
N VAL A 203 -18.31 -18.65 -14.25
CA VAL A 203 -19.70 -18.18 -14.16
C VAL A 203 -19.78 -16.80 -14.74
N TRP A 204 -20.72 -16.62 -15.67
CA TRP A 204 -21.07 -15.36 -16.28
C TRP A 204 -22.51 -14.99 -15.98
N MET A 205 -22.76 -13.72 -15.78
CA MET A 205 -24.06 -13.12 -15.64
C MET A 205 -24.11 -11.84 -16.49
N GLY A 206 -25.09 -11.73 -17.35
CA GLY A 206 -25.30 -10.60 -18.22
C GLY A 206 -26.69 -10.66 -18.90
N ASN A 207 -27.07 -9.57 -19.55
CA ASN A 207 -28.28 -9.53 -20.36
C ASN A 207 -27.95 -9.87 -21.82
N HIS A 208 -28.73 -10.71 -22.45
CA HIS A 208 -28.55 -11.12 -23.84
C HIS A 208 -28.46 -9.93 -24.82
N ASP A 209 -29.22 -8.88 -24.57
CA ASP A 209 -29.26 -7.64 -25.37
C ASP A 209 -28.23 -6.60 -24.96
N GLY A 210 -27.31 -6.93 -24.03
CA GLY A 210 -26.27 -6.03 -23.55
C GLY A 210 -26.75 -4.88 -22.68
N ARG A 211 -28.01 -4.95 -22.17
CA ARG A 211 -28.48 -3.98 -21.18
C ARG A 211 -27.66 -4.08 -19.89
N PRO A 212 -27.55 -2.98 -19.17
CA PRO A 212 -26.91 -3.01 -17.85
C PRO A 212 -27.59 -4.00 -16.91
N LEU A 213 -26.79 -4.60 -16.04
CA LEU A 213 -27.27 -5.36 -14.90
C LEU A 213 -27.91 -4.42 -13.86
N ALA A 214 -28.83 -4.95 -13.08
CA ALA A 214 -29.44 -4.20 -11.97
C ALA A 214 -28.44 -3.86 -10.85
N THR A 215 -27.31 -4.55 -10.81
CA THR A 215 -26.25 -4.34 -9.82
C THR A 215 -24.87 -4.55 -10.44
N SER A 216 -23.88 -3.80 -9.96
CA SER A 216 -22.45 -4.04 -10.23
C SER A 216 -21.82 -5.06 -9.26
N ASP A 217 -22.58 -5.54 -8.27
CA ASP A 217 -22.11 -6.54 -7.32
C ASP A 217 -21.96 -7.91 -7.99
N ASN A 218 -20.75 -8.44 -8.01
CA ASN A 218 -20.44 -9.77 -8.54
C ASN A 218 -20.61 -10.89 -7.49
N SER A 219 -21.26 -10.64 -6.36
CA SER A 219 -21.46 -11.64 -5.30
C SER A 219 -22.29 -12.85 -5.77
N VAL A 220 -23.22 -12.67 -6.69
CA VAL A 220 -24.06 -13.74 -7.26
C VAL A 220 -23.18 -14.76 -7.99
N VAL A 221 -22.40 -14.31 -8.99
CA VAL A 221 -21.53 -15.21 -9.78
C VAL A 221 -20.48 -15.90 -8.92
N ARG A 222 -19.95 -15.20 -7.91
CA ARG A 222 -19.00 -15.77 -6.94
C ARG A 222 -19.63 -16.89 -6.12
N ARG A 223 -20.83 -16.67 -5.58
CA ARG A 223 -21.55 -17.70 -4.79
C ARG A 223 -21.91 -18.91 -5.62
N VAL A 224 -22.39 -18.72 -6.84
CA VAL A 224 -22.72 -19.82 -7.76
C VAL A 224 -21.48 -20.68 -8.03
N ALA A 225 -20.37 -20.04 -8.42
CA ALA A 225 -19.13 -20.76 -8.71
C ALA A 225 -18.57 -21.50 -7.47
N ASN A 226 -18.60 -20.86 -6.31
CA ASN A 226 -18.04 -21.45 -5.08
C ASN A 226 -18.91 -22.60 -4.55
N ASN A 227 -20.23 -22.46 -4.59
CA ASN A 227 -21.15 -23.56 -4.22
C ASN A 227 -20.97 -24.77 -5.16
N TYR A 228 -20.86 -24.53 -6.45
CA TYR A 228 -20.55 -25.57 -7.42
C TYR A 228 -19.22 -26.25 -7.11
N THR A 229 -18.16 -25.46 -6.94
CA THR A 229 -16.82 -25.97 -6.63
C THR A 229 -16.82 -26.79 -5.35
N GLU A 230 -17.42 -26.28 -4.27
CA GLU A 230 -17.52 -27.00 -2.99
C GLU A 230 -18.27 -28.34 -3.15
N SER A 231 -19.44 -28.28 -3.81
CA SER A 231 -20.29 -29.46 -4.02
C SER A 231 -19.55 -30.56 -4.80
N VAL A 232 -18.96 -30.21 -5.95
CA VAL A 232 -18.29 -31.19 -6.83
C VAL A 232 -17.06 -31.82 -6.12
N HIS A 233 -16.32 -31.03 -5.33
CA HIS A 233 -15.22 -31.59 -4.56
C HIS A 233 -15.70 -32.61 -3.54
N LYS A 234 -16.76 -32.31 -2.79
CA LYS A 234 -17.31 -33.19 -1.76
C LYS A 234 -18.02 -34.43 -2.30
N THR A 235 -18.76 -34.27 -3.41
CA THR A 235 -19.66 -35.34 -3.90
C THR A 235 -19.05 -36.19 -4.99
N VAL A 236 -18.03 -35.70 -5.70
CA VAL A 236 -17.41 -36.41 -6.83
C VAL A 236 -15.95 -36.75 -6.54
N TYR A 237 -15.10 -35.71 -6.39
CA TYR A 237 -13.65 -35.93 -6.35
C TYR A 237 -13.12 -36.51 -5.05
N GLN A 238 -13.74 -36.19 -3.90
CA GLN A 238 -13.34 -36.74 -2.61
C GLN A 238 -13.70 -38.21 -2.49
N PRO A 239 -14.94 -38.68 -2.84
CA PRO A 239 -15.26 -40.09 -2.84
C PRO A 239 -14.38 -40.92 -3.80
N ASP A 240 -14.04 -40.36 -4.97
CA ASP A 240 -13.17 -41.00 -5.96
C ASP A 240 -11.69 -41.00 -5.56
N GLY A 241 -11.31 -40.42 -4.40
CA GLY A 241 -9.93 -40.28 -3.97
C GLY A 241 -9.06 -39.36 -4.82
N LYS A 242 -9.67 -38.62 -5.74
CA LYS A 242 -8.97 -37.72 -6.67
C LYS A 242 -8.65 -36.37 -6.07
N TRP A 243 -9.22 -36.05 -4.92
CA TRP A 243 -8.98 -34.80 -4.19
C TRP A 243 -9.02 -35.02 -2.67
N LYS A 244 -8.18 -34.28 -1.97
CA LYS A 244 -8.11 -34.25 -0.50
C LYS A 244 -8.38 -32.85 0.03
N ILE A 245 -8.97 -32.73 1.23
CA ILE A 245 -9.21 -31.47 1.91
C ILE A 245 -7.92 -30.64 1.96
N ASN A 246 -8.02 -29.36 1.58
CA ASN A 246 -6.91 -28.40 1.51
C ASN A 246 -5.75 -28.85 0.58
N GLN A 247 -6.04 -29.66 -0.42
CA GLN A 247 -5.04 -30.04 -1.41
C GLN A 247 -4.46 -28.80 -2.09
N GLN A 248 -3.12 -28.69 -2.02
CA GLN A 248 -2.38 -27.60 -2.61
C GLN A 248 -2.15 -27.80 -4.10
N PHE A 249 -1.96 -26.72 -4.83
CA PHE A 249 -1.43 -26.79 -6.20
C PHE A 249 0.00 -27.34 -6.17
N VAL A 250 0.37 -28.06 -7.22
CA VAL A 250 1.71 -28.61 -7.35
C VAL A 250 2.71 -27.45 -7.56
N ARG A 251 3.66 -27.34 -6.64
CA ARG A 251 4.77 -26.39 -6.76
C ARG A 251 5.85 -26.99 -7.65
N PRO A 252 6.13 -26.42 -8.83
CA PRO A 252 7.16 -26.97 -9.72
C PRO A 252 8.56 -26.75 -9.15
N GLN A 253 9.49 -27.61 -9.59
CA GLN A 253 10.90 -27.45 -9.27
C GLN A 253 11.42 -26.10 -9.79
N GLY A 254 12.31 -25.45 -9.05
CA GLY A 254 12.95 -24.18 -9.43
C GLY A 254 12.25 -22.94 -8.90
N ILE A 255 11.03 -23.04 -8.40
CA ILE A 255 10.39 -21.90 -7.70
C ILE A 255 11.13 -21.62 -6.38
N ARG A 256 11.50 -20.36 -6.19
CA ARG A 256 12.19 -19.87 -5.00
C ARG A 256 11.33 -18.85 -4.25
N ASP A 257 11.36 -18.89 -2.93
CA ASP A 257 10.83 -17.82 -2.08
C ASP A 257 11.97 -16.84 -1.82
N LEU A 258 11.82 -15.59 -2.28
CA LEU A 258 12.82 -14.55 -2.09
C LEU A 258 12.21 -13.37 -1.39
N ASN A 259 12.95 -12.82 -0.42
CA ASN A 259 12.61 -11.53 0.19
C ASN A 259 13.30 -10.41 -0.58
N ILE A 260 12.50 -9.55 -1.22
CA ILE A 260 12.98 -8.42 -1.98
C ILE A 260 12.30 -7.15 -1.47
N GLY A 261 13.09 -6.23 -0.95
CA GLY A 261 12.56 -4.98 -0.38
C GLY A 261 11.60 -5.21 0.80
N GLY A 262 11.90 -6.16 1.69
CA GLY A 262 11.07 -6.50 2.85
C GLY A 262 9.82 -7.33 2.54
N LYS A 263 9.59 -7.69 1.26
CA LYS A 263 8.42 -8.48 0.82
C LYS A 263 8.86 -9.85 0.30
N THR A 264 8.32 -10.89 0.90
CA THR A 264 8.55 -12.26 0.41
C THR A 264 7.53 -12.60 -0.67
N ASP A 265 8.01 -13.10 -1.80
CA ASP A 265 7.18 -13.59 -2.90
C ASP A 265 7.85 -14.79 -3.60
N VAL A 266 7.11 -15.44 -4.50
CA VAL A 266 7.60 -16.58 -5.29
C VAL A 266 8.20 -16.09 -6.61
N TYR A 267 9.36 -16.63 -6.95
CA TYR A 267 10.12 -16.25 -8.15
C TYR A 267 10.55 -17.50 -8.93
N PRO A 268 10.64 -17.41 -10.25
CA PRO A 268 11.10 -18.55 -11.07
C PRO A 268 12.61 -18.71 -10.97
N SER A 269 13.11 -19.88 -11.40
CA SER A 269 14.53 -20.24 -11.32
C SER A 269 15.45 -19.27 -12.08
N TRP A 270 14.95 -18.67 -13.16
CA TRP A 270 15.71 -17.72 -14.00
C TRP A 270 15.65 -16.28 -13.52
N PHE A 271 14.92 -16.01 -12.44
CA PHE A 271 14.90 -14.64 -11.89
C PHE A 271 16.26 -14.26 -11.33
N ASP A 272 16.86 -13.21 -11.88
CA ASP A 272 18.12 -12.67 -11.37
C ASP A 272 17.83 -11.60 -10.30
N GLN A 273 18.10 -11.95 -9.04
CA GLN A 273 17.94 -11.05 -7.92
C GLN A 273 18.90 -9.85 -7.95
N LYS A 274 20.04 -9.97 -8.68
CA LYS A 274 21.03 -8.89 -8.79
C LYS A 274 20.64 -7.87 -9.85
N ALA A 275 19.80 -8.25 -10.80
CA ALA A 275 19.27 -7.33 -11.79
C ALA A 275 18.35 -6.30 -11.11
N GLY A 276 18.85 -5.11 -10.85
CA GLY A 276 18.11 -4.00 -10.22
C GLY A 276 18.48 -3.68 -8.77
N ASN A 277 19.45 -4.38 -8.16
CA ASN A 277 19.99 -3.97 -6.88
C ASN A 277 20.96 -2.80 -7.09
N SER A 278 20.53 -1.59 -6.75
CA SER A 278 21.44 -0.49 -6.49
C SER A 278 21.49 -0.27 -4.97
N ASP A 279 22.69 -0.07 -4.44
CA ASP A 279 22.92 0.35 -3.04
C ASP A 279 22.54 1.84 -2.84
N GLU A 280 21.46 2.28 -3.46
CA GLU A 280 21.00 3.66 -3.37
C GLU A 280 20.21 3.86 -2.08
N LYS A 281 20.47 4.98 -1.40
CA LYS A 281 19.73 5.36 -0.20
C LYS A 281 18.87 6.58 -0.49
N LEU A 282 17.67 6.57 0.04
CA LEU A 282 16.80 7.74 0.06
C LEU A 282 16.48 8.12 1.49
N THR A 283 16.27 9.42 1.69
CA THR A 283 15.85 9.94 2.99
C THR A 283 14.35 9.92 3.09
N PHE A 284 13.84 9.31 4.16
CA PHE A 284 12.42 9.21 4.46
C PHE A 284 12.09 9.93 5.76
N ASP A 285 10.83 10.29 5.91
CA ASP A 285 10.27 10.69 7.18
C ASP A 285 9.84 9.47 8.01
N LYS A 286 10.19 9.47 9.29
CA LYS A 286 9.85 8.39 10.24
C LYS A 286 8.36 8.30 10.54
N VAL A 287 7.61 9.41 10.40
CA VAL A 287 6.19 9.50 10.76
C VAL A 287 5.31 9.08 9.58
N SER A 288 5.41 9.79 8.46
CA SER A 288 4.61 9.53 7.26
C SER A 288 5.07 8.28 6.50
N LYS A 289 6.29 7.81 6.74
CA LYS A 289 6.95 6.73 5.99
C LYS A 289 7.12 7.05 4.49
N LYS A 290 7.09 8.32 4.13
CA LYS A 290 7.26 8.83 2.77
C LYS A 290 8.60 9.54 2.63
N LYS A 291 8.98 9.92 1.40
CA LYS A 291 10.24 10.66 1.18
C LYS A 291 10.23 11.97 1.95
N ALA A 292 11.30 12.22 2.69
CA ALA A 292 11.48 13.47 3.41
C ALA A 292 11.54 14.66 2.45
N THR A 293 10.96 15.77 2.86
CA THR A 293 10.99 17.06 2.16
C THR A 293 11.93 18.06 2.85
N ASN A 294 11.99 19.26 2.32
CA ASN A 294 12.70 20.36 2.98
C ASN A 294 12.05 20.75 4.32
N CYS A 295 10.76 20.48 4.48
CA CYS A 295 9.99 20.81 5.68
C CYS A 295 10.09 19.74 6.76
N THR A 296 10.52 18.54 6.43
CA THR A 296 10.73 17.43 7.37
C THR A 296 11.89 17.78 8.33
N PRO A 297 11.69 17.81 9.65
CA PRO A 297 12.76 18.11 10.61
C PRO A 297 13.86 17.06 10.59
N ALA A 298 15.07 17.45 10.95
CA ALA A 298 16.24 16.56 10.88
C ALA A 298 16.05 15.28 11.71
N ASP A 299 15.45 15.39 12.90
CA ASP A 299 15.23 14.28 13.80
C ASP A 299 14.14 13.30 13.31
N ALA A 300 13.25 13.75 12.40
CA ALA A 300 12.28 12.91 11.73
C ALA A 300 12.88 12.17 10.52
N LYS A 301 14.04 12.58 10.01
CA LYS A 301 14.67 11.98 8.84
C LYS A 301 15.36 10.66 9.17
N ILE A 302 15.28 9.72 8.23
CA ILE A 302 15.99 8.45 8.27
C ILE A 302 16.43 8.07 6.86
N GLU A 303 17.66 7.59 6.72
CA GLU A 303 18.16 7.03 5.47
C GLU A 303 17.83 5.55 5.38
N ILE A 304 17.24 5.13 4.27
CA ILE A 304 16.86 3.74 4.02
C ILE A 304 17.37 3.32 2.65
N GLY A 305 17.96 2.13 2.60
CA GLY A 305 18.36 1.48 1.36
C GLY A 305 17.12 1.17 0.50
N VAL A 306 17.16 1.52 -0.78
CA VAL A 306 16.08 1.31 -1.73
C VAL A 306 16.57 0.57 -2.96
N GLN A 307 15.70 -0.24 -3.55
CA GLN A 307 15.97 -0.82 -4.87
C GLN A 307 15.58 0.17 -5.96
N LYS A 308 16.54 0.55 -6.77
CA LYS A 308 16.30 1.35 -7.97
C LYS A 308 15.88 0.44 -9.13
N SER A 309 14.82 0.80 -9.79
CA SER A 309 14.37 0.20 -11.04
C SER A 309 14.07 1.28 -12.05
N THR A 310 14.07 0.95 -13.32
CA THR A 310 13.63 1.88 -14.36
C THR A 310 12.23 1.49 -14.81
N ASP A 311 11.28 2.43 -14.72
CA ASP A 311 9.93 2.20 -15.27
C ASP A 311 10.09 1.94 -16.79
N PRO A 312 9.65 0.77 -17.27
CA PRO A 312 9.90 0.37 -18.67
C PRO A 312 9.16 1.24 -19.68
N ILE A 313 8.15 1.98 -19.26
CA ILE A 313 7.33 2.84 -20.10
C ILE A 313 7.89 4.27 -20.12
N THR A 314 7.98 4.88 -18.94
CA THR A 314 8.39 6.30 -18.83
C THR A 314 9.89 6.49 -18.85
N LYS A 315 10.67 5.40 -18.74
CA LYS A 315 12.14 5.39 -18.62
C LYS A 315 12.66 6.18 -17.40
N LYS A 316 11.78 6.54 -16.48
CA LYS A 316 12.14 7.23 -15.25
C LYS A 316 12.56 6.23 -14.16
N PRO A 317 13.48 6.61 -13.27
CA PRO A 317 13.83 5.78 -12.14
C PRO A 317 12.62 5.65 -11.19
N THR A 318 12.40 4.46 -10.70
CA THR A 318 11.46 4.13 -9.64
C THR A 318 12.22 3.47 -8.50
N TYR A 319 11.76 3.68 -7.28
CA TYR A 319 12.41 3.17 -6.09
C TYR A 319 11.44 2.32 -5.27
N ILE A 320 11.88 1.16 -4.83
CA ILE A 320 11.14 0.28 -3.95
C ILE A 320 11.80 0.36 -2.57
N ALA A 321 11.06 0.82 -1.58
CA ALA A 321 11.51 0.91 -0.20
C ALA A 321 10.96 -0.26 0.63
N PRO A 322 11.70 -0.76 1.63
CA PRO A 322 11.25 -1.81 2.55
C PRO A 322 10.31 -1.28 3.65
N ASP A 323 9.76 -2.20 4.44
CA ASP A 323 9.12 -1.95 5.76
C ASP A 323 8.03 -0.87 5.79
N GLY A 324 7.20 -0.83 4.78
CA GLY A 324 6.05 0.07 4.71
C GLY A 324 6.39 1.51 4.30
N TYR A 325 7.65 1.81 3.99
CA TYR A 325 8.04 3.09 3.40
C TYR A 325 7.60 3.20 1.94
N ASP A 326 7.14 4.38 1.54
CA ASP A 326 6.67 4.68 0.17
C ASP A 326 7.59 5.70 -0.52
N ALA A 327 8.47 5.21 -1.37
CA ALA A 327 9.38 6.05 -2.16
C ALA A 327 8.69 6.80 -3.31
N SER A 328 7.41 6.55 -3.58
CA SER A 328 6.66 7.21 -4.66
C SER A 328 5.96 8.50 -4.21
N LYS A 329 5.91 8.77 -2.91
CA LYS A 329 5.23 9.92 -2.33
C LYS A 329 6.19 10.74 -1.47
N ASP A 330 5.94 12.03 -1.42
CA ASP A 330 6.64 12.95 -0.53
C ASP A 330 5.90 13.05 0.81
N ASP A 331 6.64 13.39 1.86
CA ASP A 331 6.11 13.62 3.19
C ASP A 331 4.97 14.65 3.16
N ASP A 332 3.85 14.30 3.74
CA ASP A 332 2.62 15.10 3.81
C ASP A 332 2.20 15.46 5.23
N ILE A 333 2.98 15.02 6.22
CA ILE A 333 2.78 15.37 7.64
C ILE A 333 3.40 16.73 7.94
N HIS A 334 4.67 16.92 7.56
CA HIS A 334 5.42 18.13 7.87
C HIS A 334 5.19 19.22 6.84
N LYS A 335 4.76 20.40 7.31
CA LYS A 335 4.59 21.60 6.50
C LYS A 335 5.64 22.64 6.89
N CYS A 336 6.05 23.48 5.93
CA CYS A 336 7.07 24.49 6.20
C CYS A 336 6.57 25.63 7.13
N ASP A 337 5.29 25.75 7.31
CA ASP A 337 4.60 26.70 8.19
C ASP A 337 4.18 26.07 9.53
N ASP A 338 4.57 24.84 9.81
CA ASP A 338 4.31 24.21 11.09
C ASP A 338 4.96 24.97 12.25
N VAL A 339 4.16 25.24 13.27
CA VAL A 339 4.60 25.89 14.50
C VAL A 339 5.23 24.84 15.41
N LYS A 340 6.47 25.06 15.83
CA LYS A 340 7.20 24.19 16.76
C LYS A 340 6.64 24.31 18.16
N PRO A 341 6.72 23.26 18.99
CA PRO A 341 6.42 23.34 20.41
C PRO A 341 7.39 24.32 21.10
N SER A 342 6.94 24.96 22.17
CA SER A 342 7.74 25.93 22.88
C SER A 342 7.61 25.78 24.41
N ILE A 343 8.57 26.39 25.11
CA ILE A 343 8.60 26.49 26.56
C ILE A 343 8.40 27.95 26.89
N ASN A 344 7.27 28.28 27.51
CA ASN A 344 6.89 29.68 27.79
C ASN A 344 7.70 30.25 28.95
N TYR A 345 7.86 29.46 30.01
CA TYR A 345 8.72 29.81 31.14
C TYR A 345 9.25 28.59 31.87
N MET A 346 10.31 28.83 32.61
CA MET A 346 10.89 27.91 33.58
C MET A 346 11.15 28.68 34.85
N THR A 347 10.55 28.25 35.96
CA THR A 347 10.79 28.79 37.30
C THR A 347 11.44 27.73 38.20
N ILE A 348 12.21 28.19 39.17
CA ILE A 348 12.92 27.33 40.13
C ILE A 348 12.50 27.81 41.53
N GLU A 349 11.91 26.92 42.30
CA GLU A 349 11.47 27.17 43.66
C GLU A 349 12.29 26.33 44.62
N LYS A 350 12.72 26.90 45.77
CA LYS A 350 13.38 26.17 46.81
C LYS A 350 12.40 25.25 47.53
N SER A 351 12.75 23.98 47.68
CA SER A 351 11.94 22.95 48.32
C SER A 351 12.77 22.18 49.34
N GLY A 352 12.90 22.72 50.55
CA GLY A 352 13.80 22.18 51.57
C GLY A 352 15.26 22.28 51.15
N SER A 353 15.95 21.12 51.12
CA SER A 353 17.34 20.99 50.61
C SER A 353 17.40 20.77 49.09
N SER A 354 16.28 20.71 48.40
CA SER A 354 16.17 20.49 46.96
C SER A 354 15.51 21.69 46.27
N HIS A 355 15.42 21.65 44.95
CA HIS A 355 14.80 22.66 44.11
C HIS A 355 13.76 22.04 43.22
N LYS A 356 12.61 22.68 43.12
CA LYS A 356 11.51 22.29 42.21
C LYS A 356 11.62 23.16 40.94
N ILE A 357 11.92 22.52 39.83
CA ILE A 357 11.89 23.12 38.49
C ILE A 357 10.50 22.98 37.94
N ILE A 358 9.83 24.09 37.63
CA ILE A 358 8.48 24.17 37.07
C ILE A 358 8.58 24.70 35.65
N VAL A 359 7.99 24.01 34.70
CA VAL A 359 8.07 24.32 33.27
C VAL A 359 6.66 24.41 32.70
N GLN A 360 6.37 25.50 32.02
CA GLN A 360 5.15 25.65 31.22
C GLN A 360 5.46 25.43 29.76
N THR A 361 4.76 24.50 29.14
CA THR A 361 4.92 24.16 27.73
C THR A 361 3.72 24.56 26.91
N THR A 362 3.95 24.91 25.65
CA THR A 362 2.91 25.17 24.66
C THR A 362 3.11 24.26 23.47
N GLN A 363 2.03 23.58 23.08
CA GLN A 363 1.96 22.76 21.88
C GLN A 363 2.02 23.64 20.65
N GLY A 364 2.73 23.18 19.61
CA GLY A 364 2.72 23.75 18.28
C GLY A 364 1.61 23.17 17.41
N THR A 365 1.90 22.98 16.14
CA THR A 365 0.96 22.37 15.18
C THR A 365 0.66 20.92 15.55
N HIS A 366 1.65 20.19 16.05
CA HIS A 366 1.53 18.78 16.38
C HIS A 366 1.43 18.53 17.88
N PRO A 367 0.75 17.45 18.31
CA PRO A 367 0.62 17.11 19.72
C PRO A 367 1.98 16.84 20.38
N LEU A 368 2.18 17.37 21.58
CA LEU A 368 3.35 17.08 22.38
C LEU A 368 3.45 15.58 22.68
N SER A 369 4.64 15.06 22.68
CA SER A 369 4.93 13.64 22.95
C SER A 369 5.89 13.42 24.11
N ASN A 370 6.88 14.30 24.28
CA ASN A 370 7.89 14.12 25.32
C ASN A 370 8.40 15.46 25.88
N ILE A 371 8.81 15.42 27.17
CA ILE A 371 9.60 16.46 27.82
C ILE A 371 10.83 15.84 28.47
N LYS A 372 11.98 16.46 28.22
CA LYS A 372 13.26 16.07 28.82
C LYS A 372 13.86 17.26 29.55
N ILE A 373 14.28 17.05 30.81
CA ILE A 373 14.96 18.06 31.61
C ILE A 373 16.33 17.50 32.04
N THR A 374 17.38 18.26 31.76
CA THR A 374 18.74 17.92 32.20
C THR A 374 19.31 19.02 33.11
N VAL A 375 20.11 18.64 34.08
CA VAL A 375 20.80 19.52 34.99
C VAL A 375 22.29 19.15 34.97
N GLY A 376 23.15 20.10 34.60
CA GLY A 376 24.57 19.83 34.42
C GLY A 376 24.87 18.68 33.45
N GLY A 377 24.04 18.49 32.43
CA GLY A 377 24.13 17.40 31.45
C GLY A 377 23.47 16.08 31.88
N SER A 378 23.10 15.92 33.16
CA SER A 378 22.44 14.71 33.66
C SER A 378 20.91 14.79 33.50
N ILE A 379 20.27 13.71 33.05
CA ILE A 379 18.82 13.65 32.91
C ILE A 379 18.20 13.56 34.29
N VAL A 380 17.31 14.53 34.63
CA VAL A 380 16.52 14.54 35.87
C VAL A 380 15.02 14.23 35.57
N MET A 381 14.58 14.40 34.33
CA MET A 381 13.27 14.00 33.85
C MET A 381 13.34 13.66 32.37
N ASP A 382 12.71 12.56 31.99
CA ASP A 382 12.44 12.17 30.60
C ASP A 382 11.11 11.40 30.57
N SER A 383 10.04 12.05 30.14
CA SER A 383 8.70 11.48 30.27
C SER A 383 7.76 11.95 29.17
N GLY A 384 6.78 11.10 28.85
CA GLY A 384 5.71 11.45 27.93
C GLY A 384 4.83 12.57 28.49
N ILE A 385 4.42 13.49 27.62
CA ILE A 385 3.44 14.54 27.93
C ILE A 385 2.42 14.62 26.79
N SER A 386 1.22 15.13 27.10
CA SER A 386 0.17 15.37 26.11
C SER A 386 -0.42 16.75 26.28
N GLY A 387 -0.37 17.55 25.22
CA GLY A 387 -0.91 18.91 25.20
C GLY A 387 -0.09 19.93 25.98
N SER A 388 -0.50 21.20 25.87
CA SER A 388 0.08 22.32 26.62
C SER A 388 -0.21 22.18 28.12
N GLY A 389 0.75 22.55 28.96
CA GLY A 389 0.53 22.45 30.40
C GLY A 389 1.78 22.70 31.23
N THR A 390 1.62 22.55 32.54
CA THR A 390 2.68 22.74 33.53
C THR A 390 3.18 21.37 33.99
N THR A 391 4.52 21.20 33.94
CA THR A 391 5.21 20.01 34.45
C THR A 391 6.26 20.46 35.47
N SER A 392 6.56 19.62 36.46
CA SER A 392 7.60 19.92 37.43
C SER A 392 8.42 18.69 37.82
N VAL A 393 9.68 18.93 38.18
CA VAL A 393 10.57 17.91 38.74
C VAL A 393 11.33 18.51 39.92
N THR A 394 11.56 17.70 40.97
CA THR A 394 12.37 18.08 42.12
C THR A 394 13.75 17.46 42.04
N THR A 395 14.78 18.26 42.14
CA THR A 395 16.20 17.81 42.08
C THR A 395 17.10 18.71 42.93
N GLN A 396 18.33 18.30 43.17
CA GLN A 396 19.36 19.17 43.79
C GLN A 396 20.01 20.00 42.69
N LEU A 397 20.20 21.27 42.96
CA LEU A 397 20.91 22.20 42.09
C LEU A 397 22.15 22.77 42.83
N SER A 398 23.24 22.87 42.10
CA SER A 398 24.44 23.58 42.54
C SER A 398 24.62 24.89 41.76
N ASN A 399 25.21 25.88 42.37
CA ASN A 399 25.42 27.18 41.75
C ASN A 399 26.12 27.03 40.37
N ASN A 400 25.68 27.80 39.38
CA ASN A 400 26.14 27.80 38.00
C ASN A 400 25.81 26.54 37.17
N GLN A 401 25.03 25.58 37.68
CA GLN A 401 24.58 24.46 36.86
C GLN A 401 23.62 24.93 35.77
N GLU A 402 23.82 24.41 34.56
CA GLU A 402 22.92 24.64 33.43
C GLU A 402 21.75 23.67 33.50
N ILE A 403 20.55 24.22 33.39
CA ILE A 403 19.30 23.47 33.27
C ILE A 403 18.83 23.61 31.82
N VAL A 404 18.68 22.49 31.12
CA VAL A 404 18.14 22.48 29.76
C VAL A 404 16.84 21.70 29.73
N VAL A 405 15.81 22.34 29.25
CA VAL A 405 14.49 21.72 29.02
C VAL A 405 14.30 21.59 27.54
N THR A 406 13.92 20.41 27.08
CA THR A 406 13.55 20.13 25.68
C THR A 406 12.17 19.50 25.65
N VAL A 407 11.27 20.04 24.84
CA VAL A 407 9.98 19.44 24.52
C VAL A 407 9.99 18.98 23.09
N GLN A 408 9.33 17.85 22.80
CA GLN A 408 9.20 17.28 21.47
C GLN A 408 7.74 16.92 21.21
N ASP A 409 7.29 17.15 19.99
CA ASP A 409 5.98 16.68 19.53
C ASP A 409 6.09 15.31 18.82
N ASN A 410 4.93 14.76 18.45
CA ASN A 410 4.85 13.47 17.75
C ASN A 410 5.32 13.52 16.28
N ALA A 411 5.61 14.72 15.77
CA ALA A 411 6.20 14.98 14.45
C ALA A 411 7.69 15.32 14.54
N TYR A 412 8.33 15.10 15.68
CA TYR A 412 9.77 15.34 15.94
C TYR A 412 10.21 16.81 15.91
N TYR A 413 9.29 17.78 15.91
CA TYR A 413 9.69 19.15 16.18
C TYR A 413 10.05 19.33 17.66
N THR A 414 11.09 20.12 17.92
CA THR A 414 11.59 20.36 19.28
C THR A 414 11.62 21.84 19.60
N GLY A 415 11.31 22.17 20.87
CA GLY A 415 11.54 23.46 21.49
C GLY A 415 12.47 23.29 22.69
N THR A 416 13.45 24.18 22.86
CA THR A 416 14.43 24.10 23.94
C THR A 416 14.54 25.43 24.67
N LEU A 417 14.67 25.37 25.99
CA LEU A 417 14.97 26.49 26.86
C LEU A 417 16.12 26.10 27.80
N SER A 418 17.16 26.93 27.88
CA SER A 418 18.23 26.72 28.85
C SER A 418 18.34 27.90 29.82
N ARG A 419 18.72 27.62 31.03
CA ARG A 419 18.99 28.62 32.09
C ARG A 419 20.03 28.09 33.05
N LYS A 420 21.00 28.99 33.46
CA LYS A 420 21.89 28.70 34.55
C LYS A 420 21.22 29.01 35.88
N TYR A 421 21.34 28.08 36.80
CA TYR A 421 20.92 28.30 38.18
C TYR A 421 21.96 29.14 38.91
N THR A 422 21.51 30.24 39.54
CA THR A 422 22.34 31.05 40.45
C THR A 422 21.70 31.05 41.81
N GLU A 423 22.48 30.69 42.82
CA GLU A 423 22.02 30.77 44.21
C GLU A 423 22.03 32.25 44.66
N ASP A 424 20.88 32.74 45.13
CA ASP A 424 20.78 34.08 45.69
C ASP A 424 21.69 34.16 46.90
N LYS A 425 22.71 35.02 46.89
CA LYS A 425 23.48 35.37 48.08
C LYS A 425 22.53 35.99 49.09
N PRO A 426 22.55 35.58 50.38
CA PRO A 426 21.84 36.33 51.41
C PRO A 426 22.35 37.75 51.43
N SER A 427 21.47 38.74 51.37
CA SER A 427 21.83 40.11 51.62
C SER A 427 22.39 40.21 53.04
N SER A 428 23.68 40.51 53.16
CA SER A 428 24.25 40.89 54.42
C SER A 428 23.65 42.24 54.82
N ASN A 429 22.76 42.20 55.82
CA ASN A 429 22.41 43.40 56.55
C ASN A 429 23.67 43.80 57.35
N ASP A 430 24.41 44.81 56.88
CA ASP A 430 25.26 45.59 57.75
C ASP A 430 24.53 46.86 58.11
N ASP A 431 24.10 46.86 59.38
CA ASP A 431 23.78 48.07 60.12
C ASP A 431 25.00 48.99 60.14
N ASP A 432 24.84 50.25 59.65
CA ASP A 432 25.54 51.36 60.25
C ASP A 432 24.72 52.65 60.16
N LYS A 433 24.75 53.32 61.29
CA LYS A 433 23.97 54.43 61.75
C LYS A 433 24.38 55.76 61.16
N ASP A 434 23.38 56.64 61.18
CA ASP A 434 23.44 58.07 61.41
C ASP A 434 24.17 58.96 60.35
N ASP A 435 23.44 59.79 59.68
CA ASP A 435 23.48 61.22 59.88
C ASP A 435 22.29 61.99 59.25
N GLU A 436 21.81 62.95 60.04
CA GLU A 436 20.71 63.85 59.72
C GLU A 436 21.16 64.87 58.65
N SER A 437 20.29 65.22 57.76
CA SER A 437 19.79 66.60 57.52
C SER A 437 19.01 66.75 56.21
N ARG A 438 17.79 66.96 56.45
CA ARG A 438 16.70 67.83 55.91
C ARG A 438 16.61 68.23 54.40
N PRO A 439 15.42 68.62 54.00
CA PRO A 439 14.71 68.26 52.76
C PRO A 439 14.44 69.51 51.85
N PRO A 440 13.34 69.59 51.09
CA PRO A 440 13.13 69.12 49.73
C PRO A 440 12.91 70.27 48.75
N THR A 441 12.80 70.09 47.50
CA THR A 441 11.95 70.93 46.63
C THR A 441 11.44 70.14 45.41
N ALA A 442 10.25 70.54 45.10
CA ALA A 442 9.31 69.97 44.18
C ALA A 442 9.56 70.27 42.70
N ALA A 443 8.83 69.55 41.91
CA ALA A 443 8.31 69.89 40.58
C ALA A 443 9.28 69.75 39.37
N ASP A 444 9.00 68.94 38.43
CA ASP A 444 8.18 69.36 37.33
C ASP A 444 7.66 68.21 36.42
N THR A 445 6.43 68.25 36.19
CA THR A 445 5.66 67.55 35.17
C THR A 445 6.01 68.07 33.78
N ARG A 446 6.08 67.12 32.80
CA ARG A 446 5.40 67.31 31.46
C ARG A 446 5.69 66.13 30.54
N SER A 447 4.69 65.37 30.36
CA SER A 447 3.92 65.12 29.11
C SER A 447 4.60 65.51 27.78
N ARG A 448 4.76 64.56 26.90
CA ARG A 448 4.39 64.76 25.48
C ARG A 448 4.09 63.46 24.78
N ARG A 449 2.84 63.40 24.36
CA ARG A 449 2.25 62.59 23.29
C ARG A 449 2.75 63.03 21.90
N ILE A 450 2.36 62.22 20.91
CA ILE A 450 2.14 62.56 19.47
C ILE A 450 3.34 62.09 18.60
N ASN A 451 3.22 61.39 17.49
CA ASN A 451 2.11 61.05 16.60
C ASN A 451 2.47 59.94 15.63
N SER A 452 1.48 59.27 15.17
CA SER A 452 1.37 58.48 13.96
C SER A 452 1.87 59.18 12.70
N THR A 453 2.40 58.39 11.76
CA THR A 453 1.99 58.54 10.35
C THR A 453 2.14 57.24 9.57
N ARG A 454 1.11 56.95 8.83
CA ARG A 454 1.02 56.02 7.69
C ARG A 454 1.88 56.47 6.52
N SER A 455 2.34 55.55 5.68
CA SER A 455 2.10 55.51 4.21
C SER A 455 2.75 54.26 3.64
N ASN A 456 2.00 53.43 3.04
CA ASN A 456 1.79 53.08 1.63
C ASN A 456 3.08 52.99 0.79
N GLY A 457 3.26 51.80 0.24
CA GLY A 457 4.13 51.38 -0.84
C GLY A 457 3.98 49.85 -1.01
#